data_d9488e499ec5569ae26c37fe9d7ec684
#
_entry.id   d9488e499ec5569ae26c37fe9d7ec684
#
_cell.length_a   1.000
_cell.length_b   1.000
_cell.length_c   1.000
_cell.angle_alpha   90.00
_cell.angle_beta   90.00
_cell.angle_gamma   90.00
#
_symmetry.space_group_name_H-M   'P 1'
#
loop_
_entity.id
_entity.type
_entity.pdbx_description
1 polymer ?
#
loop_
_entity_poly.entity_id
_entity_poly.type
_entity_poly.pdbx_seq_one_letter_code
_entity_poly.pdbx_strand_id
1 'polypeptide(L)'
;MTPVKTIILDIDGTLIEHRGTLSKATSEYKSDEKPLRSTIKKIDEWEGKGYNIVLMTGRKESSRLFTEIQLANMNIFYDQLIMGVGGGVRHLVNDKKPDGTLTAFAHNLTRNEGIGELNL
;
A
#
# COMPACT_ATOMS: atom_id res chain seq x y z
N MET A 1 21.95 -15.58 -6.24
CA MET A 1 21.28 -14.27 -6.15
C MET A 1 19.99 -14.40 -5.35
N THR A 2 19.81 -13.60 -4.32
CA THR A 2 18.59 -13.62 -3.51
C THR A 2 17.49 -12.87 -4.27
N PRO A 3 16.29 -13.47 -4.48
CA PRO A 3 15.17 -12.78 -5.08
C PRO A 3 14.78 -11.54 -4.26
N VAL A 4 14.40 -10.47 -4.94
CA VAL A 4 13.95 -9.26 -4.26
C VAL A 4 12.57 -9.47 -3.63
N LYS A 5 12.31 -8.77 -2.53
CA LYS A 5 11.02 -8.80 -1.87
C LYS A 5 9.99 -8.00 -2.65
N THR A 6 8.73 -8.38 -2.51
CA THR A 6 7.59 -7.60 -2.96
C THR A 6 6.81 -7.15 -1.74
N ILE A 7 6.59 -5.85 -1.62
CA ILE A 7 5.80 -5.26 -0.53
C ILE A 7 4.44 -4.88 -1.12
N ILE A 8 3.38 -5.46 -0.57
CA ILE A 8 2.01 -5.16 -0.99
C ILE A 8 1.39 -4.28 0.10
N LEU A 9 0.99 -3.08 -0.27
CA LEU A 9 0.50 -2.07 0.66
C LEU A 9 -0.95 -1.70 0.35
N ASP A 10 -1.79 -1.67 1.37
CA ASP A 10 -3.10 -1.03 1.29
C ASP A 10 -2.90 0.49 1.21
N ILE A 11 -3.91 1.22 0.76
CA ILE A 11 -3.84 2.68 0.64
C ILE A 11 -4.52 3.36 1.82
N ASP A 12 -5.85 3.30 1.88
CA ASP A 12 -6.63 4.02 2.89
C ASP A 12 -6.45 3.41 4.28
N GLY A 13 -5.96 4.20 5.21
CA GLY A 13 -5.65 3.77 6.57
C GLY A 13 -4.23 3.25 6.77
N THR A 14 -3.48 3.03 5.68
CA THR A 14 -2.11 2.50 5.70
C THR A 14 -1.09 3.52 5.21
N LEU A 15 -1.32 4.13 4.06
CA LEU A 15 -0.47 5.16 3.46
C LEU A 15 -1.09 6.54 3.53
N ILE A 16 -2.41 6.60 3.44
CA ILE A 16 -3.24 7.80 3.44
C ILE A 16 -4.29 7.63 4.52
N GLU A 17 -4.71 8.72 5.14
CA GLU A 17 -5.74 8.68 6.18
C GLU A 17 -7.03 8.03 5.65
N HIS A 18 -7.58 7.10 6.43
CA HIS A 18 -8.88 6.49 6.15
C HIS A 18 -9.99 7.45 6.62
N ARG A 19 -10.88 7.84 5.70
CA ARG A 19 -11.92 8.85 5.95
C ARG A 19 -13.32 8.26 5.99
N GLY A 20 -13.46 7.07 6.53
CA GLY A 20 -14.76 6.42 6.72
C GLY A 20 -15.24 5.63 5.53
N THR A 21 -15.40 6.24 4.36
CA THR A 21 -15.84 5.55 3.14
C THR A 21 -14.93 5.84 1.98
N LEU A 22 -14.89 4.94 0.99
CA LEU A 22 -14.10 5.14 -0.22
C LEU A 22 -14.61 6.32 -1.06
N SER A 23 -15.92 6.59 -1.03
CA SER A 23 -16.46 7.75 -1.74
C SER A 23 -15.99 9.06 -1.11
N LYS A 24 -15.87 9.12 0.22
CA LYS A 24 -15.29 10.29 0.89
C LYS A 24 -13.83 10.46 0.55
N ALA A 25 -13.07 9.35 0.50
CA ALA A 25 -11.66 9.38 0.15
C ALA A 25 -11.42 10.00 -1.22
N THR A 26 -12.36 9.82 -2.16
CA THR A 26 -12.25 10.35 -3.51
C THR A 26 -12.91 11.71 -3.71
N SER A 27 -13.96 12.04 -2.95
CA SER A 27 -14.72 13.29 -3.13
C SER A 27 -14.19 14.47 -2.31
N GLU A 28 -13.43 14.20 -1.26
CA GLU A 28 -12.93 15.23 -0.34
C GLU A 28 -11.42 15.50 -0.53
N TYR A 29 -10.89 15.19 -1.70
CA TYR A 29 -9.48 15.42 -2.00
C TYR A 29 -9.10 16.88 -1.89
N LYS A 30 -7.96 17.13 -1.26
CA LYS A 30 -7.35 18.46 -1.18
C LYS A 30 -5.94 18.39 -1.73
N SER A 31 -5.54 19.39 -2.51
CA SER A 31 -4.23 19.41 -3.15
C SER A 31 -3.06 19.46 -2.18
N ASP A 32 -3.29 19.91 -0.94
CA ASP A 32 -2.28 19.97 0.12
C ASP A 32 -2.31 18.76 1.06
N GLU A 33 -3.11 17.76 0.75
CA GLU A 33 -3.20 16.53 1.54
C GLU A 33 -1.86 15.80 1.57
N LYS A 34 -1.50 15.30 2.75
CA LYS A 34 -0.21 14.62 2.95
C LYS A 34 -0.42 13.14 3.29
N PRO A 35 0.53 12.28 2.93
CA PRO A 35 0.47 10.89 3.35
C PRO A 35 0.66 10.75 4.87
N LEU A 36 0.32 9.59 5.40
CA LEU A 36 0.57 9.27 6.80
C LEU A 36 2.07 9.26 7.09
N ARG A 37 2.41 9.40 8.39
CA ARG A 37 3.79 9.42 8.86
C ARG A 37 4.59 8.25 8.29
N SER A 38 5.82 8.52 7.91
CA SER A 38 6.80 7.55 7.44
C SER A 38 6.50 6.85 6.12
N THR A 39 5.39 7.19 5.45
CA THR A 39 5.03 6.58 4.16
C THR A 39 6.15 6.78 3.13
N ILE A 40 6.56 8.01 2.90
CA ILE A 40 7.56 8.33 1.87
C ILE A 40 8.92 7.73 2.26
N LYS A 41 9.31 7.89 3.52
CA LYS A 41 10.59 7.37 4.00
C LYS A 41 10.71 5.85 3.80
N LYS A 42 9.67 5.11 4.17
CA LYS A 42 9.70 3.65 4.06
C LYS A 42 9.68 3.18 2.61
N ILE A 43 8.84 3.79 1.78
CA ILE A 43 8.79 3.44 0.36
C ILE A 43 10.14 3.73 -0.30
N ASP A 44 10.76 4.87 0.02
CA ASP A 44 12.08 5.22 -0.50
C ASP A 44 13.14 4.19 -0.06
N GLU A 45 13.11 3.76 1.20
CA GLU A 45 14.02 2.74 1.70
C GLU A 45 13.88 1.42 0.92
N TRP A 46 12.64 0.97 0.71
CA TRP A 46 12.38 -0.28 0.01
C TRP A 46 12.69 -0.18 -1.48
N GLU A 47 12.38 0.94 -2.10
CA GLU A 47 12.76 1.19 -3.49
C GLU A 47 14.28 1.18 -3.65
N GLY A 48 15.00 1.81 -2.72
CA GLY A 48 16.46 1.82 -2.71
C GLY A 48 17.07 0.42 -2.58
N LYS A 49 16.35 -0.52 -1.97
CA LYS A 49 16.74 -1.93 -1.88
C LYS A 49 16.33 -2.72 -3.13
N GLY A 50 15.70 -2.10 -4.10
CA GLY A 50 15.22 -2.77 -5.31
C GLY A 50 13.95 -3.59 -5.11
N TYR A 51 13.21 -3.39 -4.01
CA TYR A 51 11.97 -4.12 -3.75
C TYR A 51 10.87 -3.70 -4.72
N ASN A 52 9.98 -4.64 -5.05
CA ASN A 52 8.78 -4.33 -5.81
C ASN A 52 7.72 -3.75 -4.88
N ILE A 53 7.14 -2.63 -5.25
CA ILE A 53 6.09 -1.96 -4.47
C ILE A 53 4.77 -2.11 -5.21
N VAL A 54 3.81 -2.80 -4.59
CA VAL A 54 2.47 -3.02 -5.14
C VAL A 54 1.47 -2.38 -4.21
N LEU A 55 0.65 -1.47 -4.73
CA LEU A 55 -0.46 -0.92 -3.97
C LEU A 55 -1.72 -1.69 -4.31
N MET A 56 -2.52 -2.04 -3.31
CA MET A 56 -3.74 -2.82 -3.46
C MET A 56 -4.85 -2.16 -2.66
N THR A 57 -5.95 -1.84 -3.32
CA THR A 57 -7.00 -1.04 -2.70
C THR A 57 -8.40 -1.56 -3.02
N GLY A 58 -9.32 -1.35 -2.07
CA GLY A 58 -10.74 -1.57 -2.29
C GLY A 58 -11.40 -0.50 -3.14
N ARG A 59 -10.71 0.62 -3.43
CA ARG A 59 -11.26 1.65 -4.32
C ARG A 59 -11.59 1.03 -5.67
N LYS A 60 -12.71 1.45 -6.25
CA LYS A 60 -13.17 0.90 -7.52
C LYS A 60 -12.31 1.37 -8.70
N GLU A 61 -12.26 0.58 -9.76
CA GLU A 61 -11.54 0.95 -10.99
C GLU A 61 -11.99 2.31 -11.56
N SER A 62 -13.26 2.68 -11.36
CA SER A 62 -13.76 3.99 -11.77
C SER A 62 -13.05 5.15 -11.09
N SER A 63 -12.37 4.93 -9.97
CA SER A 63 -11.60 5.93 -9.25
C SER A 63 -10.09 5.88 -9.56
N ARG A 64 -9.67 5.11 -10.57
CA ARG A 64 -8.25 4.92 -10.87
C ARG A 64 -7.54 6.24 -11.18
N LEU A 65 -8.06 7.02 -12.10
CA LEU A 65 -7.41 8.27 -12.50
C LEU A 65 -7.24 9.22 -11.32
N PHE A 66 -8.30 9.39 -10.52
CA PHE A 66 -8.25 10.20 -9.30
C PHE A 66 -7.16 9.68 -8.35
N THR A 67 -7.14 8.36 -8.12
CA THR A 67 -6.20 7.72 -7.20
C THR A 67 -4.76 7.90 -7.67
N GLU A 68 -4.50 7.72 -8.96
CA GLU A 68 -3.17 7.91 -9.53
C GLU A 68 -2.70 9.37 -9.38
N ILE A 69 -3.58 10.33 -9.60
CA ILE A 69 -3.26 11.75 -9.41
C ILE A 69 -2.97 12.05 -7.94
N GLN A 70 -3.79 11.55 -7.03
CA GLN A 70 -3.59 11.73 -5.60
C GLN A 70 -2.24 11.17 -5.14
N LEU A 71 -1.92 9.95 -5.55
CA LEU A 71 -0.65 9.32 -5.19
C LEU A 71 0.54 10.09 -5.76
N ALA A 72 0.45 10.55 -7.00
CA ALA A 72 1.49 11.36 -7.62
C ALA A 72 1.71 12.68 -6.87
N ASN A 73 0.63 13.35 -6.48
CA ASN A 73 0.71 14.61 -5.73
C ASN A 73 1.30 14.42 -4.34
N MET A 74 1.20 13.23 -3.77
CA MET A 74 1.80 12.88 -2.47
C MET A 74 3.22 12.31 -2.59
N ASN A 75 3.75 12.20 -3.80
CA ASN A 75 5.06 11.60 -4.08
C ASN A 75 5.15 10.14 -3.64
N ILE A 76 4.05 9.41 -3.74
CA ILE A 76 4.01 7.98 -3.45
C ILE A 76 4.31 7.22 -4.74
N PHE A 77 5.45 6.54 -4.80
CA PHE A 77 5.86 5.74 -5.94
C PHE A 77 5.45 4.28 -5.75
N TYR A 78 5.17 3.59 -6.85
CA TYR A 78 4.76 2.19 -6.85
C TYR A 78 5.01 1.59 -8.23
N ASP A 79 5.17 0.27 -8.26
CA ASP A 79 5.36 -0.45 -9.51
C ASP A 79 4.01 -0.87 -10.11
N GLN A 80 3.05 -1.23 -9.26
CA GLN A 80 1.72 -1.66 -9.69
C GLN A 80 0.66 -1.11 -8.75
N LEU A 81 -0.52 -0.82 -9.31
CA LEU A 81 -1.70 -0.39 -8.56
C LEU A 81 -2.85 -1.32 -8.90
N ILE A 82 -3.27 -2.14 -7.94
CA ILE A 82 -4.37 -3.09 -8.07
C ILE A 82 -5.59 -2.47 -7.39
N MET A 83 -6.62 -2.20 -8.19
CA MET A 83 -7.87 -1.58 -7.73
C MET A 83 -9.02 -2.58 -7.70
N GLY A 84 -10.10 -2.24 -7.00
CA GLY A 84 -11.31 -3.04 -7.00
C GLY A 84 -11.24 -4.31 -6.17
N VAL A 85 -10.32 -4.40 -5.22
CA VAL A 85 -10.15 -5.61 -4.40
C VAL A 85 -11.26 -5.78 -3.36
N GLY A 86 -12.02 -4.70 -3.11
CA GLY A 86 -13.09 -4.70 -2.11
C GLY A 86 -12.58 -4.45 -0.70
N GLY A 87 -13.52 -4.29 0.24
CA GLY A 87 -13.24 -3.95 1.64
C GLY A 87 -13.17 -5.14 2.59
N GLY A 88 -13.33 -6.37 2.10
CA GLY A 88 -13.30 -7.56 2.93
C GLY A 88 -11.91 -7.98 3.34
N VAL A 89 -11.84 -8.95 4.26
CA VAL A 89 -10.56 -9.53 4.70
C VAL A 89 -9.83 -10.14 3.51
N ARG A 90 -8.52 -9.96 3.47
CA ARG A 90 -7.67 -10.49 2.40
C ARG A 90 -6.87 -11.67 2.92
N HIS A 91 -6.86 -12.73 2.13
CA HIS A 91 -6.05 -13.92 2.39
C HIS A 91 -5.00 -14.03 1.28
N LEU A 92 -3.73 -14.03 1.65
CA LEU A 92 -2.64 -14.32 0.72
C LEU A 92 -2.26 -15.79 0.87
N VAL A 93 -2.31 -16.55 -0.22
CA VAL A 93 -2.03 -17.98 -0.20
C VAL A 93 -0.79 -18.26 -1.03
N ASN A 94 0.29 -18.63 -0.36
CA ASN A 94 1.56 -18.98 -0.97
C ASN A 94 2.03 -20.33 -0.46
N ASP A 95 2.88 -21.00 -1.21
CA ASP A 95 3.53 -22.20 -0.75
C ASP A 95 4.74 -21.85 0.15
N LYS A 96 5.16 -22.80 0.96
CA LYS A 96 6.45 -22.75 1.64
C LYS A 96 7.52 -23.32 0.71
N LYS A 97 8.75 -22.88 0.88
CA LYS A 97 9.88 -23.54 0.22
C LYS A 97 10.04 -24.97 0.73
N PRO A 98 10.69 -25.86 -0.06
CA PRO A 98 10.89 -27.26 0.36
C PRO A 98 11.57 -27.41 1.73
N ASP A 99 12.40 -26.44 2.14
CA ASP A 99 13.08 -26.44 3.44
C ASP A 99 12.19 -25.89 4.58
N GLY A 100 10.94 -25.52 4.30
CA GLY A 100 10.02 -24.97 5.27
C GLY A 100 10.06 -23.45 5.41
N THR A 101 10.92 -22.75 4.67
CA THR A 101 10.99 -21.29 4.72
C THR A 101 9.69 -20.66 4.25
N LEU A 102 9.15 -19.72 5.03
CA LEU A 102 7.94 -18.99 4.67
C LEU A 102 8.22 -18.00 3.53
N THR A 103 7.26 -17.90 2.61
CA THR A 103 7.37 -17.02 1.44
C THR A 103 6.41 -15.83 1.50
N ALA A 104 5.53 -15.77 2.50
CA ALA A 104 4.54 -14.69 2.63
C ALA A 104 4.26 -14.39 4.10
N PHE A 105 4.00 -13.11 4.36
CA PHE A 105 3.65 -12.60 5.68
C PHE A 105 2.53 -11.60 5.56
N ALA A 106 1.67 -11.49 6.57
CA ALA A 106 0.67 -10.43 6.68
C ALA A 106 0.99 -9.58 7.92
N HIS A 107 1.07 -8.27 7.73
CA HIS A 107 1.33 -7.30 8.79
C HIS A 107 0.07 -6.46 9.00
N ASN A 108 -0.59 -6.63 10.14
CA ASN A 108 -1.81 -5.92 10.46
C ASN A 108 -1.47 -4.71 11.35
N LEU A 109 -1.60 -3.52 10.79
CA LEU A 109 -1.24 -2.27 11.45
C LEU A 109 -2.47 -1.59 12.03
N THR A 110 -2.25 -0.74 13.03
CA THR A 110 -3.30 0.13 13.54
C THR A 110 -3.65 1.16 12.45
N ARG A 111 -4.95 1.29 12.17
CA ARG A 111 -5.45 2.22 11.13
C ARG A 111 -4.96 3.65 11.41
N ASN A 112 -4.51 4.31 10.36
CA ASN A 112 -4.04 5.71 10.36
C ASN A 112 -2.75 5.97 11.15
N GLU A 113 -2.08 4.93 11.63
CA GLU A 113 -0.80 5.10 12.35
C GLU A 113 0.42 5.08 11.42
N GLY A 114 0.24 4.62 10.19
CA GLY A 114 1.32 4.56 9.20
C GLY A 114 2.17 3.30 9.28
N ILE A 115 3.18 3.23 8.42
CA ILE A 115 3.99 2.04 8.19
C ILE A 115 5.39 2.12 8.82
N GLY A 116 5.63 3.10 9.68
CA GLY A 116 6.98 3.38 10.21
C GLY A 116 7.61 2.24 11.00
N GLU A 117 6.82 1.35 11.59
CA GLU A 117 7.32 0.22 12.37
C GLU A 117 7.81 -0.97 11.53
N LEU A 118 7.51 -0.98 10.24
CA LEU A 118 7.86 -2.10 9.36
C LEU A 118 9.32 -2.03 8.95
N ASN A 119 10.08 -3.05 9.30
CA ASN A 119 11.50 -3.19 8.92
C ASN A 119 11.64 -4.41 8.01
N LEU A 120 11.27 -4.24 6.76
CA LEU A 120 11.18 -5.35 5.79
C LEU A 120 12.39 -5.45 4.86
#